data_b9de95249c625be6c71f467601db3462
#
_entry.id   b9de95249c625be6c71f467601db3462
#
_cell.length_a   1.000
_cell.length_b   1.000
_cell.length_c   1.000
_cell.angle_alpha   90.00
_cell.angle_beta   90.00
_cell.angle_gamma   90.00
#
_symmetry.space_group_name_H-M   'P 1'
#
loop_
_entity.id
_entity.type
_entity.pdbx_description
1 polymer ?
#
loop_
_entity_poly.entity_id
_entity_poly.type
_entity_poly.pdbx_seq_one_letter_code
_entity_poly.pdbx_strand_id
1 'polypeptide(L)'
;PKVQQNHNNYIISLANLCRWLAEQAEALGVEIFPGFPASEILYHEDGSVKGVATQDMGIDKEGNQKDSFEPGIELLGKVTVFAEGCRGHLGKQLIEKFNLSKDKDPQQYGIGFKEIWEIEDKNHEEGMVMHTAGWPLDNSTYGGSFMYHAENKQVFLGYVIGLDYKNPYLSPFDEFQRFKTHPAIRKIISGGKRISYGARALIEGGLQSLPKMFMPGALLVGCDAGTLNMPKIKGSHTAMKSGMIAAETIIENIRENKDLSIYEEKFRKSWVYKELHAARNVKPSFSWGLILGIIFTGIDQILFRGKLPFTLRHKHADHETLKPASEMKKIDYPKYDNV
;
A
#
# COMPACT_ATOMS: atom_id res chain seq x y z
N PRO A 1 21.31 -3.71 2.74
CA PRO A 1 21.32 -3.30 1.33
C PRO A 1 20.77 -1.88 1.18
N LYS A 2 21.24 -1.11 0.19
CA LYS A 2 20.80 0.28 -0.04
C LYS A 2 19.26 0.37 -0.25
N VAL A 3 18.65 -0.62 -0.86
CA VAL A 3 17.21 -0.68 -1.11
C VAL A 3 16.38 -0.75 0.18
N GLN A 4 16.98 -1.16 1.29
CA GLN A 4 16.35 -1.24 2.61
C GLN A 4 16.84 -0.17 3.59
N GLN A 5 17.77 0.71 3.17
CA GLN A 5 18.27 1.77 4.03
C GLN A 5 17.20 2.84 4.28
N ASN A 6 17.04 3.20 5.55
CA ASN A 6 16.11 4.23 6.02
C ASN A 6 16.84 5.35 6.82
N HIS A 7 18.18 5.44 6.70
CA HIS A 7 18.95 6.53 7.31
C HIS A 7 18.46 7.88 6.78
N ASN A 8 18.34 8.84 7.66
CA ASN A 8 17.83 10.19 7.41
C ASN A 8 16.33 10.25 7.04
N ASN A 9 15.57 9.19 7.27
CA ASN A 9 14.12 9.24 7.22
C ASN A 9 13.58 9.71 8.58
N TYR A 10 12.41 10.34 8.55
CA TYR A 10 11.70 10.74 9.77
C TYR A 10 10.68 9.65 10.15
N ILE A 11 10.53 9.43 11.47
CA ILE A 11 9.40 8.68 12.01
C ILE A 11 8.30 9.70 12.31
N ILE A 12 7.19 9.60 11.59
CA ILE A 12 6.06 10.51 11.74
C ILE A 12 4.74 9.75 11.66
N SER A 13 3.69 10.34 12.23
CA SER A 13 2.33 9.90 11.97
C SER A 13 1.91 10.36 10.57
N LEU A 14 1.57 9.40 9.68
CA LEU A 14 1.07 9.73 8.35
C LEU A 14 -0.26 10.51 8.42
N ALA A 15 -1.10 10.25 9.42
CA ALA A 15 -2.33 11.01 9.64
C ALA A 15 -2.04 12.49 9.97
N ASN A 16 -1.01 12.77 10.79
CA ASN A 16 -0.58 14.15 11.09
C ASN A 16 -0.04 14.84 9.83
N LEU A 17 0.78 14.13 9.04
CA LEU A 17 1.29 14.66 7.77
C LEU A 17 0.15 14.98 6.80
N CYS A 18 -0.84 14.10 6.66
CA CYS A 18 -1.98 14.34 5.78
C CYS A 18 -2.82 15.54 6.22
N ARG A 19 -3.07 15.72 7.52
CA ARG A 19 -3.76 16.91 8.04
C ARG A 19 -3.01 18.19 7.73
N TRP A 20 -1.71 18.20 8.02
CA TRP A 20 -0.87 19.36 7.72
C TRP A 20 -0.83 19.68 6.21
N LEU A 21 -0.72 18.67 5.35
CA LEU A 21 -0.75 18.86 3.89
C LEU A 21 -2.12 19.37 3.41
N ALA A 22 -3.22 18.92 4.04
CA ALA A 22 -4.56 19.41 3.72
C ALA A 22 -4.67 20.93 3.98
N GLU A 23 -4.22 21.40 5.14
CA GLU A 23 -4.18 22.83 5.48
C GLU A 23 -3.36 23.65 4.45
N GLN A 24 -2.22 23.11 4.00
CA GLN A 24 -1.40 23.76 2.97
C GLN A 24 -2.12 23.79 1.60
N ALA A 25 -2.82 22.70 1.25
CA ALA A 25 -3.56 22.63 -0.01
C ALA A 25 -4.75 23.59 -0.02
N GLU A 26 -5.52 23.67 1.07
CA GLU A 26 -6.63 24.60 1.24
C GLU A 26 -6.17 26.07 1.15
N ALA A 27 -5.03 26.38 1.76
CA ALA A 27 -4.41 27.71 1.67
C ALA A 27 -4.02 28.10 0.23
N LEU A 28 -3.84 27.10 -0.65
CA LEU A 28 -3.58 27.29 -2.09
C LEU A 28 -4.86 27.26 -2.95
N GLY A 29 -6.04 27.18 -2.34
CA GLY A 29 -7.34 27.18 -3.02
C GLY A 29 -7.80 25.78 -3.46
N VAL A 30 -7.25 24.70 -2.92
CA VAL A 30 -7.77 23.35 -3.12
C VAL A 30 -8.96 23.15 -2.20
N GLU A 31 -10.07 22.69 -2.75
CA GLU A 31 -11.25 22.31 -1.96
C GLU A 31 -11.12 20.85 -1.53
N ILE A 32 -11.33 20.58 -0.23
CA ILE A 32 -11.26 19.25 0.36
C ILE A 32 -12.62 18.89 0.95
N PHE A 33 -13.19 17.78 0.52
CA PHE A 33 -14.52 17.31 0.94
C PHE A 33 -14.41 16.01 1.76
N PRO A 34 -14.09 16.07 3.06
CA PRO A 34 -14.03 14.88 3.89
C PRO A 34 -15.45 14.28 4.08
N GLY A 35 -15.53 12.94 4.00
CA GLY A 35 -16.80 12.25 4.16
C GLY A 35 -17.65 12.09 2.89
N PHE A 36 -17.18 12.60 1.76
CA PHE A 36 -17.86 12.45 0.46
C PHE A 36 -17.15 11.38 -0.39
N PRO A 37 -17.58 10.11 -0.33
CA PRO A 37 -16.96 9.06 -1.13
C PRO A 37 -17.37 9.20 -2.60
N ALA A 38 -16.40 9.16 -3.50
CA ALA A 38 -16.67 8.95 -4.92
C ALA A 38 -17.16 7.52 -5.13
N SER A 39 -18.34 7.35 -5.73
CA SER A 39 -19.00 6.07 -5.92
C SER A 39 -19.10 5.63 -7.37
N GLU A 40 -19.05 6.57 -8.31
CA GLU A 40 -19.24 6.32 -9.74
C GLU A 40 -18.26 7.16 -10.57
N ILE A 41 -17.83 6.59 -11.70
CA ILE A 41 -17.01 7.29 -12.68
C ILE A 41 -17.92 7.81 -13.78
N LEU A 42 -17.79 9.10 -14.05
CA LEU A 42 -18.54 9.75 -15.14
C LEU A 42 -17.71 9.78 -16.42
N TYR A 43 -18.36 9.52 -17.55
CA TYR A 43 -17.72 9.45 -18.85
C TYR A 43 -18.35 10.44 -19.83
N HIS A 44 -17.55 10.95 -20.76
CA HIS A 44 -18.03 11.60 -21.98
C HIS A 44 -18.58 10.57 -22.96
N GLU A 45 -19.25 11.03 -24.01
CA GLU A 45 -19.79 10.17 -25.08
C GLU A 45 -18.70 9.37 -25.81
N ASP A 46 -17.48 9.90 -25.89
CA ASP A 46 -16.30 9.23 -26.49
C ASP A 46 -15.67 8.19 -25.54
N GLY A 47 -16.23 8.01 -24.34
CA GLY A 47 -15.75 7.08 -23.32
C GLY A 47 -14.59 7.59 -22.48
N SER A 48 -14.11 8.81 -22.68
CA SER A 48 -13.10 9.43 -21.81
C SER A 48 -13.69 9.78 -20.44
N VAL A 49 -12.85 9.79 -19.40
CA VAL A 49 -13.29 10.15 -18.04
C VAL A 49 -13.61 11.63 -17.96
N LYS A 50 -14.78 11.96 -17.46
CA LYS A 50 -15.32 13.30 -17.30
C LYS A 50 -15.24 13.82 -15.85
N GLY A 51 -15.25 12.88 -14.89
CA GLY A 51 -15.28 13.19 -13.48
C GLY A 51 -15.76 12.00 -12.65
N VAL A 52 -16.27 12.28 -11.47
CA VAL A 52 -16.85 11.28 -10.55
C VAL A 52 -18.17 11.80 -9.97
N ALA A 53 -19.06 10.89 -9.58
CA ALA A 53 -20.21 11.21 -8.74
C ALA A 53 -19.96 10.73 -7.31
N THR A 54 -20.42 11.48 -6.32
CA THR A 54 -20.46 11.06 -4.93
C THR A 54 -21.69 10.19 -4.66
N GLN A 55 -21.67 9.44 -3.59
CA GLN A 55 -22.78 8.62 -3.16
C GLN A 55 -23.88 9.48 -2.52
N ASP A 56 -25.14 9.08 -2.69
CA ASP A 56 -26.23 9.60 -1.88
C ASP A 56 -25.97 9.29 -0.40
N MET A 57 -26.20 10.26 0.47
CA MET A 57 -26.03 10.14 1.91
C MET A 57 -27.41 10.06 2.59
N GLY A 58 -27.42 9.54 3.83
CA GLY A 58 -28.68 9.45 4.59
C GLY A 58 -29.69 8.43 4.05
N ILE A 59 -29.23 7.34 3.43
CA ILE A 59 -30.04 6.20 3.03
C ILE A 59 -29.92 5.09 4.09
N ASP A 60 -31.03 4.44 4.45
CA ASP A 60 -31.04 3.29 5.33
C ASP A 60 -30.62 1.99 4.60
N LYS A 61 -30.50 0.89 5.32
CA LYS A 61 -30.09 -0.40 4.75
C LYS A 61 -31.14 -1.03 3.82
N GLU A 62 -32.38 -0.57 3.90
CA GLU A 62 -33.49 -0.96 3.03
C GLU A 62 -33.60 -0.09 1.78
N GLY A 63 -32.79 0.99 1.67
CA GLY A 63 -32.77 1.91 0.54
C GLY A 63 -33.70 3.13 0.67
N ASN A 64 -34.32 3.34 1.84
CA ASN A 64 -35.22 4.47 2.07
C ASN A 64 -34.40 5.72 2.50
N GLN A 65 -34.90 6.88 2.12
CA GLN A 65 -34.32 8.15 2.54
C GLN A 65 -34.65 8.44 4.02
N LYS A 66 -33.65 8.85 4.79
CA LYS A 66 -33.77 9.36 6.15
C LYS A 66 -33.97 10.88 6.14
N ASP A 67 -34.28 11.47 7.28
CA ASP A 67 -34.37 12.93 7.44
C ASP A 67 -33.06 13.64 7.09
N SER A 68 -31.92 12.94 7.17
CA SER A 68 -30.57 13.40 6.79
C SER A 68 -30.18 13.06 5.34
N PHE A 69 -31.16 12.83 4.45
CA PHE A 69 -30.87 12.50 3.07
C PHE A 69 -30.27 13.70 2.34
N GLU A 70 -29.14 13.45 1.69
CA GLU A 70 -28.48 14.39 0.78
C GLU A 70 -28.14 13.65 -0.53
N PRO A 71 -28.59 14.15 -1.68
CA PRO A 71 -28.27 13.51 -2.95
C PRO A 71 -26.79 13.65 -3.26
N GLY A 72 -26.23 12.65 -3.94
CA GLY A 72 -24.88 12.70 -4.50
C GLY A 72 -24.75 13.85 -5.53
N ILE A 73 -23.55 14.31 -5.72
CA ILE A 73 -23.20 15.37 -6.67
C ILE A 73 -22.20 14.89 -7.71
N GLU A 74 -22.28 15.42 -8.91
CA GLU A 74 -21.29 15.21 -9.96
C GLU A 74 -20.16 16.24 -9.82
N LEU A 75 -18.93 15.73 -9.74
CA LEU A 75 -17.71 16.52 -9.72
C LEU A 75 -16.99 16.35 -11.06
N LEU A 76 -17.03 17.39 -11.87
CA LEU A 76 -16.49 17.40 -13.23
C LEU A 76 -15.11 18.07 -13.26
N GLY A 77 -14.19 17.51 -14.04
CA GLY A 77 -12.85 18.06 -14.19
C GLY A 77 -12.26 17.81 -15.57
N LYS A 78 -11.31 18.67 -15.98
CA LYS A 78 -10.56 18.47 -17.23
C LYS A 78 -9.74 17.17 -17.20
N VAL A 79 -9.22 16.81 -16.03
CA VAL A 79 -8.51 15.55 -15.75
C VAL A 79 -8.86 15.10 -14.34
N THR A 80 -9.18 13.83 -14.20
CA THR A 80 -9.45 13.19 -12.89
C THR A 80 -8.26 12.36 -12.46
N VAL A 81 -7.83 12.52 -11.19
CA VAL A 81 -6.71 11.73 -10.63
C VAL A 81 -7.25 10.77 -9.59
N PHE A 82 -7.04 9.47 -9.82
CA PHE A 82 -7.44 8.42 -8.89
C PHE A 82 -6.26 8.08 -7.96
N ALA A 83 -6.49 8.25 -6.68
CA ALA A 83 -5.50 8.08 -5.62
C ALA A 83 -6.08 7.29 -4.43
N GLU A 84 -6.95 6.31 -4.69
CA GLU A 84 -7.74 5.59 -3.70
C GLU A 84 -6.91 4.60 -2.85
N GLY A 85 -5.64 4.43 -3.19
CA GLY A 85 -4.74 3.55 -2.47
C GLY A 85 -4.77 2.10 -2.96
N CYS A 86 -4.43 1.16 -2.07
CA CYS A 86 -4.38 -0.25 -2.43
C CYS A 86 -5.77 -0.74 -2.85
N ARG A 87 -5.87 -1.17 -4.11
CA ARG A 87 -7.09 -1.74 -4.66
C ARG A 87 -8.28 -0.78 -4.60
N GLY A 88 -8.10 0.42 -5.13
CA GLY A 88 -9.12 1.47 -5.22
C GLY A 88 -10.43 0.97 -5.82
N HIS A 89 -11.53 1.46 -5.30
CA HIS A 89 -12.87 1.01 -5.70
C HIS A 89 -13.15 1.35 -7.17
N LEU A 90 -12.88 2.59 -7.57
CA LEU A 90 -13.04 3.07 -8.94
C LEU A 90 -11.82 2.73 -9.80
N GLY A 91 -10.61 2.77 -9.22
CA GLY A 91 -9.38 2.38 -9.91
C GLY A 91 -9.44 0.98 -10.53
N LYS A 92 -10.06 0.01 -9.86
CA LYS A 92 -10.29 -1.35 -10.42
C LYS A 92 -11.15 -1.32 -11.70
N GLN A 93 -12.22 -0.53 -11.68
CA GLN A 93 -13.12 -0.39 -12.84
C GLN A 93 -12.38 0.22 -14.03
N LEU A 94 -11.52 1.23 -13.77
CA LEU A 94 -10.70 1.85 -14.82
C LEU A 94 -9.67 0.88 -15.39
N ILE A 95 -8.99 0.12 -14.52
CA ILE A 95 -8.00 -0.88 -14.92
C ILE A 95 -8.64 -1.91 -15.85
N GLU A 96 -9.84 -2.38 -15.52
CA GLU A 96 -10.59 -3.33 -16.33
C GLU A 96 -11.10 -2.69 -17.64
N LYS A 97 -11.83 -1.57 -17.55
CA LYS A 97 -12.45 -0.90 -18.70
C LYS A 97 -11.44 -0.51 -19.78
N PHE A 98 -10.29 0.03 -19.38
CA PHE A 98 -9.24 0.48 -20.29
C PHE A 98 -8.14 -0.55 -20.50
N ASN A 99 -8.31 -1.77 -19.96
CA ASN A 99 -7.34 -2.87 -20.07
C ASN A 99 -5.91 -2.44 -19.69
N LEU A 100 -5.78 -1.70 -18.59
CA LEU A 100 -4.52 -1.06 -18.20
C LEU A 100 -3.46 -2.07 -17.71
N SER A 101 -3.87 -3.27 -17.30
CA SER A 101 -2.98 -4.35 -16.85
C SER A 101 -2.57 -5.32 -17.98
N LYS A 102 -2.87 -4.98 -19.25
CA LYS A 102 -2.43 -5.80 -20.38
C LYS A 102 -0.91 -5.98 -20.37
N ASP A 103 -0.47 -7.24 -20.53
CA ASP A 103 0.96 -7.63 -20.57
C ASP A 103 1.72 -7.34 -19.26
N LYS A 104 1.03 -7.17 -18.14
CA LYS A 104 1.60 -7.03 -16.80
C LYS A 104 1.51 -8.35 -16.03
N ASP A 105 2.37 -8.49 -15.02
CA ASP A 105 2.26 -9.60 -14.08
C ASP A 105 1.00 -9.44 -13.22
N PRO A 106 0.45 -10.54 -12.68
CA PRO A 106 -0.59 -10.45 -11.66
C PRO A 106 -0.15 -9.57 -10.48
N GLN A 107 -1.08 -8.75 -9.99
CA GLN A 107 -0.80 -7.93 -8.81
C GLN A 107 -0.71 -8.82 -7.57
N GLN A 108 0.20 -8.50 -6.69
CA GLN A 108 0.39 -9.15 -5.41
C GLN A 108 -0.04 -8.22 -4.27
N TYR A 109 -0.58 -8.79 -3.22
CA TYR A 109 -1.07 -8.02 -2.08
C TYR A 109 -0.55 -8.59 -0.76
N GLY A 110 -0.49 -7.73 0.24
CA GLY A 110 -0.31 -8.11 1.63
C GLY A 110 -1.45 -7.54 2.47
N ILE A 111 -1.65 -8.12 3.65
CA ILE A 111 -2.46 -7.52 4.71
C ILE A 111 -1.57 -7.08 5.85
N GLY A 112 -1.66 -5.80 6.21
CA GLY A 112 -0.93 -5.24 7.35
C GLY A 112 -1.86 -4.93 8.49
N PHE A 113 -1.51 -5.41 9.69
CA PHE A 113 -2.12 -5.01 10.95
C PHE A 113 -1.19 -4.03 11.65
N LYS A 114 -1.75 -3.02 12.28
CA LYS A 114 -1.00 -2.04 13.05
C LYS A 114 -1.71 -1.72 14.35
N GLU A 115 -0.94 -1.64 15.42
CA GLU A 115 -1.37 -1.10 16.70
C GLU A 115 -0.48 0.07 17.09
N ILE A 116 -1.05 1.01 17.84
CA ILE A 116 -0.31 2.10 18.49
C ILE A 116 -0.41 1.87 19.99
N TRP A 117 0.75 1.80 20.62
CA TRP A 117 0.89 1.58 22.06
C TRP A 117 1.54 2.79 22.72
N GLU A 118 1.00 3.23 23.85
CA GLU A 118 1.73 4.05 24.82
C GLU A 118 2.44 3.13 25.77
N ILE A 119 3.76 3.25 25.89
CA ILE A 119 4.59 2.36 26.70
C ILE A 119 5.30 3.12 27.82
N GLU A 120 5.86 2.38 28.77
CA GLU A 120 6.65 2.97 29.86
C GLU A 120 7.97 3.57 29.34
N ASP A 121 8.40 4.68 29.92
CA ASP A 121 9.64 5.40 29.55
C ASP A 121 10.87 4.49 29.47
N LYS A 122 11.01 3.59 30.41
CA LYS A 122 12.16 2.67 30.48
C LYS A 122 12.27 1.72 29.28
N ASN A 123 11.18 1.55 28.53
CA ASN A 123 11.09 0.67 27.35
C ASN A 123 11.06 1.47 26.05
N HIS A 124 11.06 2.80 26.12
CA HIS A 124 10.95 3.68 24.96
C HIS A 124 12.31 4.24 24.57
N GLU A 125 12.59 4.24 23.28
CA GLU A 125 13.78 4.83 22.66
C GLU A 125 13.35 5.54 21.38
N GLU A 126 13.08 6.85 21.47
CA GLU A 126 12.58 7.64 20.33
C GLU A 126 13.54 7.54 19.14
N GLY A 127 12.96 7.29 17.97
CA GLY A 127 13.73 7.09 16.75
C GLY A 127 14.18 5.65 16.49
N MET A 128 13.99 4.73 17.43
CA MET A 128 14.31 3.33 17.20
C MET A 128 13.39 2.73 16.13
N VAL A 129 13.99 2.02 15.18
CA VAL A 129 13.30 1.28 14.11
C VAL A 129 13.75 -0.16 14.12
N MET A 130 12.79 -1.09 14.22
CA MET A 130 13.02 -2.52 14.14
C MET A 130 12.18 -3.11 13.01
N HIS A 131 12.79 -3.93 12.17
CA HIS A 131 12.10 -4.80 11.21
C HIS A 131 12.47 -6.25 11.48
N THR A 132 11.49 -7.16 11.39
CA THR A 132 11.72 -8.58 11.53
C THR A 132 11.13 -9.36 10.35
N ALA A 133 11.64 -10.57 10.11
CA ALA A 133 11.11 -11.52 9.14
C ALA A 133 11.14 -12.94 9.74
N GLY A 134 10.31 -13.84 9.21
CA GLY A 134 10.21 -15.22 9.68
C GLY A 134 9.18 -15.39 10.79
N TRP A 135 9.59 -15.98 11.94
CA TRP A 135 8.65 -16.29 13.02
C TRP A 135 7.69 -15.13 13.34
N PRO A 136 6.38 -15.40 13.56
CA PRO A 136 5.70 -16.70 13.69
C PRO A 136 5.41 -17.42 12.36
N LEU A 137 5.62 -16.79 11.20
CA LEU A 137 5.40 -17.42 9.91
C LEU A 137 6.44 -18.51 9.62
N ASP A 138 6.03 -19.50 8.86
CA ASP A 138 6.92 -20.53 8.35
C ASP A 138 7.77 -20.05 7.16
N ASN A 139 8.68 -20.91 6.69
CA ASN A 139 9.55 -20.57 5.56
C ASN A 139 8.80 -20.37 4.23
N SER A 140 7.57 -20.84 4.11
CA SER A 140 6.79 -20.78 2.87
C SER A 140 5.89 -19.56 2.78
N THR A 141 5.72 -18.81 3.86
CA THR A 141 4.83 -17.66 3.96
C THR A 141 5.65 -16.38 4.05
N TYR A 142 5.42 -15.48 3.09
CA TYR A 142 6.06 -14.17 3.06
C TYR A 142 5.42 -13.23 4.08
N GLY A 143 6.25 -12.52 4.85
CA GLY A 143 5.78 -11.54 5.81
C GLY A 143 6.86 -11.09 6.78
N GLY A 144 6.47 -10.21 7.69
CA GLY A 144 7.35 -9.66 8.70
C GLY A 144 6.72 -8.53 9.49
N SER A 145 7.47 -7.99 10.43
CA SER A 145 6.99 -6.92 11.30
C SER A 145 7.78 -5.63 11.15
N PHE A 146 7.17 -4.57 11.62
CA PHE A 146 7.84 -3.32 11.92
C PHE A 146 7.49 -2.84 13.33
N MET A 147 8.42 -2.18 13.98
CA MET A 147 8.24 -1.46 15.23
C MET A 147 8.97 -0.13 15.14
N TYR A 148 8.25 0.96 15.38
CA TYR A 148 8.78 2.31 15.35
C TYR A 148 8.47 3.01 16.64
N HIS A 149 9.49 3.48 17.35
CA HIS A 149 9.34 4.31 18.53
C HIS A 149 9.22 5.76 18.09
N ALA A 150 8.00 6.28 18.15
CA ALA A 150 7.65 7.63 17.78
C ALA A 150 7.69 8.58 18.96
N GLU A 151 7.33 9.84 18.76
CA GLU A 151 7.15 10.83 19.83
C GLU A 151 6.12 10.39 20.88
N ASN A 152 6.10 11.06 22.04
CA ASN A 152 5.10 10.86 23.09
C ASN A 152 5.01 9.44 23.66
N LYS A 153 6.14 8.72 23.75
CA LYS A 153 6.21 7.33 24.23
C LYS A 153 5.35 6.36 23.42
N GLN A 154 5.04 6.70 22.19
CA GLN A 154 4.25 5.87 21.31
C GLN A 154 5.13 4.88 20.54
N VAL A 155 4.65 3.65 20.45
CA VAL A 155 5.23 2.61 19.60
C VAL A 155 4.21 2.20 18.57
N PHE A 156 4.60 2.30 17.29
CA PHE A 156 3.84 1.79 16.16
C PHE A 156 4.31 0.36 15.89
N LEU A 157 3.50 -0.61 16.28
CA LEU A 157 3.77 -2.03 16.07
C LEU A 157 2.89 -2.55 14.95
N GLY A 158 3.49 -3.18 13.94
CA GLY A 158 2.73 -3.76 12.85
C GLY A 158 3.29 -5.08 12.35
N TYR A 159 2.42 -5.85 11.71
CA TYR A 159 2.73 -7.13 11.10
C TYR A 159 2.08 -7.24 9.73
N VAL A 160 2.86 -7.62 8.74
CA VAL A 160 2.41 -7.73 7.34
C VAL A 160 2.56 -9.16 6.87
N ILE A 161 1.55 -9.69 6.21
CA ILE A 161 1.54 -11.03 5.63
C ILE A 161 1.13 -10.92 4.17
N GLY A 162 1.93 -11.50 3.27
CA GLY A 162 1.56 -11.65 1.85
C GLY A 162 0.31 -12.51 1.71
N LEU A 163 -0.63 -12.09 0.87
CA LEU A 163 -1.88 -12.83 0.66
C LEU A 163 -1.72 -14.04 -0.25
N ASP A 164 -0.49 -14.29 -0.71
CA ASP A 164 -0.08 -15.49 -1.46
C ASP A 164 0.23 -16.70 -0.54
N TYR A 165 -0.20 -16.68 0.74
CA TYR A 165 -0.03 -17.82 1.65
C TYR A 165 -0.84 -19.04 1.19
N LYS A 166 -0.30 -20.25 1.51
CA LYS A 166 -0.82 -21.54 1.01
C LYS A 166 -1.82 -22.20 1.96
N ASN A 167 -1.70 -21.90 3.25
CA ASN A 167 -2.47 -22.59 4.29
C ASN A 167 -3.77 -21.84 4.62
N PRO A 168 -4.97 -22.37 4.31
CA PRO A 168 -6.24 -21.71 4.59
C PRO A 168 -6.56 -21.56 6.08
N TYR A 169 -5.83 -22.27 6.95
CA TYR A 169 -5.96 -22.12 8.41
C TYR A 169 -5.12 -20.96 8.96
N LEU A 170 -4.29 -20.30 8.12
CA LEU A 170 -3.54 -19.13 8.54
C LEU A 170 -4.49 -17.96 8.71
N SER A 171 -4.53 -17.41 9.92
CA SER A 171 -5.23 -16.18 10.24
C SER A 171 -4.20 -15.06 10.39
N PRO A 172 -4.16 -14.08 9.48
CA PRO A 172 -3.22 -12.97 9.58
C PRO A 172 -3.32 -12.18 10.89
N PHE A 173 -4.53 -12.04 11.43
CA PHE A 173 -4.74 -11.41 12.73
C PHE A 173 -4.11 -12.22 13.87
N ASP A 174 -4.34 -13.55 13.91
CA ASP A 174 -3.81 -14.40 14.95
C ASP A 174 -2.29 -14.53 14.88
N GLU A 175 -1.70 -14.49 13.66
CA GLU A 175 -0.24 -14.42 13.52
C GLU A 175 0.32 -13.12 14.11
N PHE A 176 -0.37 -12.00 13.98
CA PHE A 176 0.04 -10.77 14.65
C PHE A 176 -0.10 -10.87 16.17
N GLN A 177 -1.18 -11.48 16.70
CA GLN A 177 -1.29 -11.74 18.14
C GLN A 177 -0.17 -12.66 18.63
N ARG A 178 0.11 -13.73 17.89
CA ARG A 178 1.21 -14.66 18.18
C ARG A 178 2.57 -13.94 18.16
N PHE A 179 2.82 -13.06 17.21
CA PHE A 179 4.03 -12.25 17.14
C PHE A 179 4.27 -11.45 18.44
N LYS A 180 3.23 -10.88 19.03
CA LYS A 180 3.32 -10.12 20.29
C LYS A 180 3.74 -10.99 21.48
N THR A 181 3.59 -12.31 21.41
CA THR A 181 4.06 -13.23 22.47
C THR A 181 5.58 -13.41 22.47
N HIS A 182 6.29 -12.98 21.42
CA HIS A 182 7.75 -13.07 21.37
C HIS A 182 8.40 -12.31 22.53
N PRO A 183 9.32 -12.89 23.31
CA PRO A 183 9.85 -12.25 24.52
C PRO A 183 10.41 -10.85 24.32
N ALA A 184 11.11 -10.61 23.20
CA ALA A 184 11.67 -9.29 22.88
C ALA A 184 10.60 -8.24 22.61
N ILE A 185 9.49 -8.62 21.94
CA ILE A 185 8.37 -7.72 21.65
C ILE A 185 7.54 -7.49 22.89
N ARG A 186 7.17 -8.58 23.58
CA ARG A 186 6.38 -8.54 24.79
C ARG A 186 7.02 -7.66 25.87
N LYS A 187 8.34 -7.73 26.05
CA LYS A 187 9.08 -6.90 26.99
C LYS A 187 8.84 -5.40 26.75
N ILE A 188 8.73 -4.98 25.49
CA ILE A 188 8.55 -3.56 25.13
C ILE A 188 7.14 -3.09 25.43
N ILE A 189 6.12 -3.89 25.06
CA ILE A 189 4.72 -3.49 25.14
C ILE A 189 4.03 -3.82 26.46
N SER A 190 4.63 -4.72 27.29
CA SER A 190 4.06 -5.08 28.60
C SER A 190 3.97 -3.87 29.53
N GLY A 191 2.82 -3.73 30.19
CA GLY A 191 2.51 -2.56 31.02
C GLY A 191 2.06 -1.34 30.24
N GLY A 192 2.13 -1.38 28.91
CA GLY A 192 1.64 -0.33 28.03
C GLY A 192 0.13 -0.39 27.78
N LYS A 193 -0.39 0.65 27.17
CA LYS A 193 -1.79 0.77 26.76
C LYS A 193 -1.89 0.84 25.22
N ARG A 194 -2.66 -0.05 24.63
CA ARG A 194 -3.01 0.06 23.20
C ARG A 194 -4.05 1.18 23.01
N ILE A 195 -3.69 2.23 22.28
CA ILE A 195 -4.52 3.42 22.09
C ILE A 195 -5.24 3.41 20.72
N SER A 196 -4.72 2.67 19.74
CA SER A 196 -5.34 2.56 18.41
C SER A 196 -4.93 1.26 17.73
N TYR A 197 -5.74 0.82 16.78
CA TYR A 197 -5.44 -0.33 15.94
C TYR A 197 -6.15 -0.21 14.58
N GLY A 198 -5.67 -0.96 13.61
CA GLY A 198 -6.30 -1.06 12.29
C GLY A 198 -5.59 -2.06 11.39
N ALA A 199 -6.26 -2.40 10.31
CA ALA A 199 -5.71 -3.24 9.25
C ALA A 199 -5.93 -2.59 7.88
N ARG A 200 -4.97 -2.79 6.98
CA ARG A 200 -5.05 -2.30 5.60
C ARG A 200 -4.37 -3.28 4.66
N ALA A 201 -5.00 -3.50 3.49
CA ALA A 201 -4.34 -4.17 2.40
C ALA A 201 -3.21 -3.29 1.83
N LEU A 202 -2.15 -3.92 1.39
CA LEU A 202 -0.96 -3.32 0.79
C LEU A 202 -0.77 -3.89 -0.61
N ILE A 203 -0.24 -3.08 -1.53
CA ILE A 203 0.09 -3.52 -2.87
C ILE A 203 1.57 -3.90 -2.93
N GLU A 204 1.90 -5.09 -3.42
CA GLU A 204 3.25 -5.64 -3.33
C GLU A 204 3.85 -6.10 -4.67
N GLY A 205 3.09 -6.01 -5.76
CA GLY A 205 3.51 -6.53 -7.06
C GLY A 205 4.72 -5.82 -7.68
N GLY A 206 4.98 -4.57 -7.27
CA GLY A 206 6.12 -3.81 -7.72
C GLY A 206 6.09 -3.45 -9.20
N LEU A 207 7.26 -3.23 -9.80
CA LEU A 207 7.40 -2.71 -11.16
C LEU A 207 6.71 -3.57 -12.23
N GLN A 208 6.74 -4.89 -12.08
CA GLN A 208 6.20 -5.85 -13.05
C GLN A 208 4.69 -5.78 -13.16
N SER A 209 4.03 -5.41 -12.07
CA SER A 209 2.57 -5.36 -11.95
C SER A 209 1.99 -3.95 -12.09
N LEU A 210 2.84 -2.92 -12.34
CA LEU A 210 2.34 -1.57 -12.58
C LEU A 210 1.45 -1.54 -13.83
N PRO A 211 0.18 -1.12 -13.71
CA PRO A 211 -0.68 -0.93 -14.88
C PRO A 211 -0.16 0.24 -15.74
N LYS A 212 -0.73 0.43 -16.90
CA LYS A 212 -0.67 1.69 -17.61
C LYS A 212 -1.35 2.76 -16.73
N MET A 213 -0.62 3.82 -16.39
CA MET A 213 -1.06 4.75 -15.34
C MET A 213 -1.86 5.95 -15.87
N PHE A 214 -2.18 5.97 -17.15
CA PHE A 214 -3.00 7.00 -17.79
C PHE A 214 -4.06 6.40 -18.70
N MET A 215 -5.14 7.12 -18.87
CA MET A 215 -6.23 6.85 -19.80
C MET A 215 -6.84 8.17 -20.26
N PRO A 216 -7.72 8.18 -21.26
CA PRO A 216 -8.38 9.42 -21.68
C PRO A 216 -9.12 10.09 -20.51
N GLY A 217 -8.73 11.32 -20.18
CA GLY A 217 -9.33 12.13 -19.12
C GLY A 217 -8.90 11.79 -17.69
N ALA A 218 -8.00 10.78 -17.46
CA ALA A 218 -7.64 10.42 -16.09
C ALA A 218 -6.22 9.83 -15.93
N LEU A 219 -5.75 9.85 -14.65
CA LEU A 219 -4.48 9.29 -14.21
C LEU A 219 -4.66 8.44 -12.95
N LEU A 220 -3.84 7.40 -12.80
CA LEU A 220 -3.66 6.65 -11.56
C LEU A 220 -2.36 7.06 -10.87
N VAL A 221 -2.40 7.28 -9.54
CA VAL A 221 -1.22 7.66 -8.76
C VAL A 221 -1.08 6.84 -7.48
N GLY A 222 0.10 6.84 -6.90
CA GLY A 222 0.36 6.20 -5.62
C GLY A 222 0.10 4.69 -5.62
N CYS A 223 -0.45 4.19 -4.53
CA CYS A 223 -0.78 2.76 -4.40
C CYS A 223 -1.97 2.33 -5.26
N ASP A 224 -2.76 3.24 -5.80
CA ASP A 224 -3.79 2.91 -6.79
C ASP A 224 -3.14 2.45 -8.11
N ALA A 225 -2.01 3.06 -8.47
CA ALA A 225 -1.15 2.58 -9.56
C ALA A 225 -0.19 1.43 -9.12
N GLY A 226 0.09 1.26 -7.83
CA GLY A 226 1.01 0.22 -7.35
C GLY A 226 2.44 0.68 -7.10
N THR A 227 2.68 1.94 -6.76
CA THR A 227 4.03 2.51 -6.64
C THR A 227 4.75 2.20 -5.32
N LEU A 228 4.18 1.37 -4.43
CA LEU A 228 4.81 1.00 -3.17
C LEU A 228 6.15 0.31 -3.39
N ASN A 229 7.20 0.74 -2.67
CA ASN A 229 8.45 0.03 -2.59
C ASN A 229 8.38 -1.02 -1.47
N MET A 230 8.01 -2.24 -1.83
CA MET A 230 7.79 -3.34 -0.90
C MET A 230 9.04 -3.67 -0.07
N PRO A 231 10.28 -3.83 -0.62
CA PRO A 231 11.45 -4.13 0.18
C PRO A 231 11.81 -3.06 1.23
N LYS A 232 11.47 -1.80 0.99
CA LYS A 232 11.59 -0.73 1.98
C LYS A 232 10.45 -0.69 2.98
N ILE A 233 9.34 -1.34 2.70
CA ILE A 233 8.07 -1.22 3.44
C ILE A 233 7.61 0.25 3.44
N LYS A 234 7.83 0.97 2.35
CA LYS A 234 7.55 2.41 2.22
C LYS A 234 6.85 2.72 0.90
N GLY A 235 5.76 3.47 0.98
CA GLY A 235 4.99 3.90 -0.18
C GLY A 235 4.69 5.41 -0.21
N SER A 236 4.80 6.11 0.93
CA SER A 236 4.42 7.52 1.02
C SER A 236 5.24 8.41 0.09
N HIS A 237 6.57 8.23 0.07
CA HIS A 237 7.48 9.03 -0.79
C HIS A 237 7.24 8.78 -2.28
N THR A 238 6.98 7.53 -2.67
CA THR A 238 6.67 7.16 -4.07
C THR A 238 5.30 7.65 -4.49
N ALA A 239 4.30 7.59 -3.60
CA ALA A 239 2.97 8.12 -3.83
C ALA A 239 2.99 9.64 -4.03
N MET A 240 3.64 10.39 -3.12
CA MET A 240 3.81 11.84 -3.25
C MET A 240 4.51 12.22 -4.57
N LYS A 241 5.61 11.55 -4.92
CA LYS A 241 6.31 11.86 -6.18
C LYS A 241 5.48 11.53 -7.41
N SER A 242 4.71 10.44 -7.40
CA SER A 242 3.80 10.13 -8.51
C SER A 242 2.71 11.20 -8.67
N GLY A 243 2.16 11.70 -7.55
CA GLY A 243 1.22 12.83 -7.57
C GLY A 243 1.83 14.12 -8.11
N MET A 244 3.08 14.44 -7.73
CA MET A 244 3.79 15.60 -8.30
C MET A 244 3.97 15.47 -9.81
N ILE A 245 4.38 14.30 -10.31
CA ILE A 245 4.54 14.05 -11.75
C ILE A 245 3.18 14.15 -12.47
N ALA A 246 2.10 13.67 -11.84
CA ALA A 246 0.75 13.80 -12.37
C ALA A 246 0.36 15.28 -12.50
N ALA A 247 0.58 16.10 -11.46
CA ALA A 247 0.28 17.53 -11.48
C ALA A 247 1.07 18.26 -12.59
N GLU A 248 2.37 18.00 -12.72
CA GLU A 248 3.21 18.54 -13.80
C GLU A 248 2.67 18.14 -15.19
N THR A 249 2.20 16.90 -15.33
CA THR A 249 1.61 16.39 -16.58
C THR A 249 0.29 17.08 -16.90
N ILE A 250 -0.58 17.23 -15.91
CA ILE A 250 -1.89 17.90 -16.08
C ILE A 250 -1.72 19.37 -16.48
N ILE A 251 -0.76 20.06 -15.88
CA ILE A 251 -0.45 21.46 -16.24
C ILE A 251 -0.04 21.55 -17.72
N GLU A 252 0.81 20.68 -18.20
CA GLU A 252 1.22 20.65 -19.60
C GLU A 252 0.07 20.24 -20.52
N ASN A 253 -0.76 19.28 -20.11
CA ASN A 253 -1.95 18.89 -20.86
C ASN A 253 -2.92 20.10 -21.03
N ILE A 254 -3.21 20.81 -19.94
CA ILE A 254 -4.16 21.93 -19.96
C ILE A 254 -3.61 23.16 -20.72
N ARG A 255 -2.32 23.47 -20.57
CA ARG A 255 -1.71 24.70 -21.13
C ARG A 255 -1.19 24.50 -22.55
N GLU A 256 -0.67 23.34 -22.85
CA GLU A 256 0.06 23.04 -24.09
C GLU A 256 -0.63 21.99 -24.95
N ASN A 257 -1.80 21.49 -24.53
CA ASN A 257 -2.56 20.43 -25.19
C ASN A 257 -1.76 19.15 -25.42
N LYS A 258 -0.82 18.82 -24.51
CA LYS A 258 -0.06 17.59 -24.56
C LYS A 258 -0.90 16.40 -24.11
N ASP A 259 -0.66 15.24 -24.70
CA ASP A 259 -1.35 14.01 -24.32
C ASP A 259 -0.95 13.53 -22.92
N LEU A 260 -1.88 12.94 -22.16
CA LEU A 260 -1.63 12.44 -20.81
C LEU A 260 -0.62 11.27 -20.78
N SER A 261 -0.29 10.65 -21.92
CA SER A 261 0.73 9.59 -22.01
C SER A 261 2.13 10.05 -21.58
N ILE A 262 2.42 11.35 -21.63
CA ILE A 262 3.68 11.91 -21.14
C ILE A 262 3.90 11.64 -19.64
N TYR A 263 2.84 11.32 -18.88
CA TYR A 263 2.93 10.90 -17.49
C TYR A 263 3.81 9.67 -17.32
N GLU A 264 3.61 8.63 -18.13
CA GLU A 264 4.46 7.43 -18.06
C GLU A 264 5.91 7.71 -18.45
N GLU A 265 6.13 8.57 -19.45
CA GLU A 265 7.48 8.95 -19.86
C GLU A 265 8.21 9.66 -18.73
N LYS A 266 7.57 10.65 -18.08
CA LYS A 266 8.12 11.35 -16.92
C LYS A 266 8.34 10.42 -15.74
N PHE A 267 7.38 9.52 -15.46
CA PHE A 267 7.51 8.54 -14.40
C PHE A 267 8.73 7.62 -14.62
N ARG A 268 8.92 7.10 -15.85
CA ARG A 268 10.09 6.27 -16.21
C ARG A 268 11.42 6.99 -16.07
N LYS A 269 11.46 8.30 -16.29
CA LYS A 269 12.65 9.14 -16.09
C LYS A 269 12.90 9.48 -14.62
N SER A 270 11.92 9.32 -13.75
CA SER A 270 11.96 9.69 -12.33
C SER A 270 12.84 8.75 -11.50
N TRP A 271 13.20 9.21 -10.31
CA TRP A 271 13.89 8.39 -9.32
C TRP A 271 12.99 7.26 -8.77
N VAL A 272 11.65 7.44 -8.77
CA VAL A 272 10.69 6.41 -8.34
C VAL A 272 10.83 5.17 -9.21
N TYR A 273 10.82 5.33 -10.52
CA TYR A 273 11.02 4.22 -11.45
C TYR A 273 12.37 3.51 -11.21
N LYS A 274 13.44 4.28 -11.04
CA LYS A 274 14.78 3.74 -10.76
C LYS A 274 14.81 2.93 -9.46
N GLU A 275 14.13 3.42 -8.43
CA GLU A 275 14.01 2.74 -7.14
C GLU A 275 13.21 1.43 -7.26
N LEU A 276 12.05 1.47 -7.90
CA LEU A 276 11.25 0.27 -8.13
C LEU A 276 11.97 -0.74 -9.04
N HIS A 277 12.70 -0.25 -10.06
CA HIS A 277 13.50 -1.11 -10.93
C HIS A 277 14.62 -1.82 -10.16
N ALA A 278 15.30 -1.14 -9.27
CA ALA A 278 16.33 -1.76 -8.42
C ALA A 278 15.75 -2.82 -7.47
N ALA A 279 14.51 -2.65 -7.03
CA ALA A 279 13.81 -3.55 -6.11
C ALA A 279 13.05 -4.71 -6.79
N ARG A 280 12.93 -4.71 -8.12
CA ARG A 280 11.99 -5.55 -8.89
C ARG A 280 12.11 -7.05 -8.67
N ASN A 281 13.30 -7.56 -8.35
CA ASN A 281 13.54 -8.99 -8.18
C ASN A 281 13.35 -9.46 -6.73
N VAL A 282 13.16 -8.56 -5.77
CA VAL A 282 13.10 -8.93 -4.35
C VAL A 282 11.86 -9.75 -4.04
N LYS A 283 10.66 -9.21 -4.23
CA LYS A 283 9.41 -9.92 -3.89
C LYS A 283 9.28 -11.26 -4.64
N PRO A 284 9.51 -11.34 -5.97
CA PRO A 284 9.37 -12.61 -6.68
C PRO A 284 10.31 -13.70 -6.19
N SER A 285 11.51 -13.35 -5.70
CA SER A 285 12.46 -14.35 -5.18
C SER A 285 11.97 -15.08 -3.93
N PHE A 286 11.09 -14.46 -3.15
CA PHE A 286 10.50 -15.09 -1.97
C PHE A 286 9.48 -16.19 -2.30
N SER A 287 9.06 -16.34 -3.54
CA SER A 287 8.30 -17.53 -3.99
C SER A 287 9.08 -18.85 -3.78
N TRP A 288 10.40 -18.76 -3.67
CA TRP A 288 11.30 -19.90 -3.36
C TRP A 288 11.40 -20.19 -1.84
N GLY A 289 10.70 -19.44 -1.01
CA GLY A 289 10.75 -19.47 0.45
C GLY A 289 11.69 -18.43 1.05
N LEU A 290 11.56 -18.23 2.36
CA LEU A 290 12.24 -17.17 3.09
C LEU A 290 13.77 -17.23 2.95
N ILE A 291 14.36 -18.41 3.17
CA ILE A 291 15.83 -18.57 3.19
C ILE A 291 16.43 -18.29 1.82
N LEU A 292 15.93 -18.93 0.77
CA LEU A 292 16.42 -18.73 -0.59
C LEU A 292 16.15 -17.29 -1.09
N GLY A 293 15.00 -16.73 -0.74
CA GLY A 293 14.67 -15.33 -1.04
C GLY A 293 15.65 -14.34 -0.41
N ILE A 294 16.02 -14.56 0.86
CA ILE A 294 17.01 -13.73 1.56
C ILE A 294 18.40 -13.83 0.89
N ILE A 295 18.85 -15.06 0.60
CA ILE A 295 20.16 -15.29 -0.05
C ILE A 295 20.19 -14.60 -1.42
N PHE A 296 19.19 -14.84 -2.27
CA PHE A 296 19.11 -14.23 -3.58
C PHE A 296 19.05 -12.70 -3.50
N THR A 297 18.19 -12.18 -2.61
CA THR A 297 18.09 -10.73 -2.37
C THR A 297 19.42 -10.14 -1.92
N GLY A 298 20.15 -10.84 -1.05
CA GLY A 298 21.51 -10.44 -0.64
C GLY A 298 22.45 -10.33 -1.84
N ILE A 299 22.47 -11.33 -2.69
CA ILE A 299 23.28 -11.35 -3.91
C ILE A 299 22.86 -10.22 -4.85
N ASP A 300 21.57 -10.12 -5.20
CA ASP A 300 21.06 -9.10 -6.12
C ASP A 300 21.35 -7.68 -5.60
N GLN A 301 21.06 -7.41 -4.34
CA GLN A 301 21.10 -6.05 -3.79
C GLN A 301 22.51 -5.62 -3.30
N ILE A 302 23.35 -6.54 -2.84
CA ILE A 302 24.69 -6.22 -2.33
C ILE A 302 25.72 -6.27 -3.47
N LEU A 303 25.75 -7.38 -4.23
CA LEU A 303 26.75 -7.56 -5.29
C LEU A 303 26.32 -6.82 -6.57
N PHE A 304 25.10 -7.01 -7.04
CA PHE A 304 24.62 -6.45 -8.30
C PHE A 304 23.88 -5.11 -8.15
N ARG A 305 23.58 -4.66 -6.91
CA ARG A 305 22.89 -3.39 -6.62
C ARG A 305 21.55 -3.26 -7.35
N GLY A 306 20.80 -4.37 -7.49
CA GLY A 306 19.54 -4.42 -8.23
C GLY A 306 19.67 -4.32 -9.76
N LYS A 307 20.87 -4.54 -10.31
CA LYS A 307 21.19 -4.37 -11.74
C LYS A 307 21.32 -5.70 -12.49
N LEU A 308 20.76 -6.79 -11.95
CA LEU A 308 20.74 -8.05 -12.71
C LEU A 308 20.06 -7.84 -14.09
N PRO A 309 20.55 -8.47 -15.17
CA PRO A 309 20.06 -8.22 -16.53
C PRO A 309 18.66 -8.82 -16.81
N PHE A 310 18.08 -9.52 -15.85
CA PHE A 310 16.77 -10.13 -15.95
C PHE A 310 15.81 -9.60 -14.88
N THR A 311 14.53 -9.85 -15.12
CA THR A 311 13.45 -9.54 -14.17
C THR A 311 12.70 -10.83 -13.83
N LEU A 312 12.65 -11.17 -12.56
CA LEU A 312 11.81 -12.25 -12.05
C LEU A 312 10.34 -11.83 -12.18
N ARG A 313 9.46 -12.78 -12.50
CA ARG A 313 8.05 -12.53 -12.77
C ARG A 313 7.17 -13.14 -11.69
N HIS A 314 6.06 -12.50 -11.39
CA HIS A 314 4.96 -13.10 -10.62
C HIS A 314 4.17 -14.03 -11.55
N LYS A 315 4.08 -15.31 -11.18
CA LYS A 315 3.47 -16.34 -12.03
C LYS A 315 1.98 -16.53 -11.79
N HIS A 316 1.55 -16.23 -10.58
CA HIS A 316 0.20 -16.51 -10.08
C HIS A 316 -0.36 -15.30 -9.35
N ALA A 317 -1.68 -15.11 -9.42
CA ALA A 317 -2.39 -14.23 -8.50
C ALA A 317 -2.44 -14.86 -7.09
N ASP A 318 -2.58 -14.03 -6.05
CA ASP A 318 -2.51 -14.50 -4.67
C ASP A 318 -3.50 -15.63 -4.35
N HIS A 319 -4.74 -15.53 -4.85
CA HIS A 319 -5.77 -16.53 -4.60
C HIS A 319 -5.50 -17.90 -5.23
N GLU A 320 -4.64 -17.97 -6.25
CA GLU A 320 -4.30 -19.22 -6.93
C GLU A 320 -3.30 -20.07 -6.13
N THR A 321 -2.68 -19.51 -5.10
CA THR A 321 -1.68 -20.20 -4.28
C THR A 321 -2.29 -20.99 -3.12
N LEU A 322 -3.54 -20.69 -2.75
CA LEU A 322 -4.23 -21.31 -1.62
C LEU A 322 -4.49 -22.79 -1.90
N LYS A 323 -4.08 -23.65 -0.96
CA LYS A 323 -4.27 -25.10 -1.06
C LYS A 323 -5.57 -25.55 -0.42
N PRO A 324 -6.10 -26.73 -0.83
CA PRO A 324 -7.24 -27.33 -0.14
C PRO A 324 -6.95 -27.54 1.36
N ALA A 325 -7.94 -27.27 2.21
CA ALA A 325 -7.80 -27.41 3.66
C ALA A 325 -7.43 -28.84 4.11
N SER A 326 -7.86 -29.85 3.34
CA SER A 326 -7.53 -31.26 3.58
C SER A 326 -6.04 -31.60 3.45
N GLU A 327 -5.28 -30.77 2.71
CA GLU A 327 -3.85 -30.95 2.47
C GLU A 327 -2.98 -30.19 3.49
N MET A 328 -3.59 -29.35 4.32
CA MET A 328 -2.86 -28.42 5.18
C MET A 328 -3.06 -28.71 6.65
N LYS A 329 -2.03 -28.46 7.44
CA LYS A 329 -2.10 -28.60 8.89
C LYS A 329 -2.84 -27.41 9.50
N LYS A 330 -3.71 -27.70 10.46
CA LYS A 330 -4.29 -26.66 11.33
C LYS A 330 -3.18 -25.98 12.12
N ILE A 331 -3.34 -24.68 12.33
CA ILE A 331 -2.44 -23.88 13.16
C ILE A 331 -3.09 -23.75 14.53
N ASP A 332 -2.36 -24.09 15.57
CA ASP A 332 -2.80 -23.90 16.95
C ASP A 332 -2.33 -22.54 17.44
N TYR A 333 -3.27 -21.61 17.56
CA TYR A 333 -2.98 -20.27 18.04
C TYR A 333 -3.07 -20.18 19.56
N PRO A 334 -2.19 -19.41 20.21
CA PRO A 334 -2.28 -19.19 21.65
C PRO A 334 -3.58 -18.46 22.00
N LYS A 335 -4.10 -18.73 23.21
CA LYS A 335 -5.23 -17.95 23.74
C LYS A 335 -4.82 -16.49 23.94
N TYR A 336 -5.75 -15.59 23.68
CA TYR A 336 -5.54 -14.16 23.91
C TYR A 336 -5.33 -13.89 25.41
N ASP A 337 -4.39 -13.01 25.70
CA ASP A 337 -4.00 -12.61 27.04
C ASP A 337 -4.12 -11.10 27.31
N ASN A 338 -4.85 -10.39 26.42
CA ASN A 338 -5.10 -8.94 26.47
C ASN A 338 -3.85 -8.05 26.24
N VAL A 339 -2.82 -8.58 25.62
CA VAL A 339 -1.61 -7.84 25.20
C VAL A 339 -1.51 -7.77 23.68
#